data_cdbcaa3e5098461a722e0694de2ae716
#
_entry.id   cdbcaa3e5098461a722e0694de2ae716
#
_cell.length_a   1.000
_cell.length_b   1.000
_cell.length_c   1.000
_cell.angle_alpha   90.00
_cell.angle_beta   90.00
_cell.angle_gamma   90.00
#
_symmetry.space_group_name_H-M   'P 1'
#
loop_
_entity.id
_entity.type
_entity.pdbx_description
1 polymer ?
#
loop_
_entity_poly.entity_id
_entity_poly.type
_entity_poly.pdbx_seq_one_letter_code
_entity_poly.pdbx_strand_id
1 'polypeptide(L)'
;MGRYEELIISENIDVEERSDFPSYQSGLYYEGKIYIKSNMSNAKKYETLLEELAHHKITYGNILDQSQFNNRKFENYARRYSYETSMPLSGIVEAFKQGVHNLYELANFFEISEGHVLDCIEHYKRKFGLNTLVGNHLIEFEPLRVFEYKNII
;
A
#
# COMPACT_ATOMS: atom_id res chain seq x y z
N MET A 1 -14.40 -2.20 -11.83
CA MET A 1 -14.24 -2.33 -10.36
C MET A 1 -12.84 -1.88 -9.98
N GLY A 2 -12.76 -1.03 -8.98
CA GLY A 2 -11.47 -0.51 -8.54
C GLY A 2 -10.78 -1.40 -7.52
N ARG A 3 -9.54 -1.05 -7.20
CA ARG A 3 -8.71 -1.84 -6.27
C ARG A 3 -9.29 -1.89 -4.86
N TYR A 4 -9.98 -0.82 -4.44
CA TYR A 4 -10.65 -0.78 -3.14
C TYR A 4 -11.69 -1.90 -3.02
N GLU A 5 -12.58 -2.00 -4.01
CA GLU A 5 -13.62 -3.03 -4.03
C GLU A 5 -13.03 -4.43 -4.22
N GLU A 6 -12.02 -4.56 -5.08
CA GLU A 6 -11.34 -5.84 -5.30
C GLU A 6 -10.70 -6.36 -4.03
N LEU A 7 -10.10 -5.46 -3.25
CA LEU A 7 -9.46 -5.83 -1.98
C LEU A 7 -10.48 -6.33 -0.96
N ILE A 8 -11.63 -5.66 -0.86
CA ILE A 8 -12.72 -6.10 0.03
C ILE A 8 -13.14 -7.52 -0.31
N ILE A 9 -13.32 -7.80 -1.60
CA ILE A 9 -13.75 -9.12 -2.07
C ILE A 9 -12.68 -10.17 -1.81
N SER A 10 -11.43 -9.87 -2.16
CA SER A 10 -10.33 -10.84 -2.05
C SER A 10 -10.01 -11.20 -0.60
N GLU A 11 -10.12 -10.24 0.30
CA GLU A 11 -9.86 -10.47 1.73
C GLU A 11 -11.07 -11.02 2.46
N ASN A 12 -12.24 -11.00 1.81
CA ASN A 12 -13.49 -11.49 2.40
C ASN A 12 -13.76 -10.86 3.78
N ILE A 13 -13.57 -9.55 3.89
CA ILE A 13 -13.72 -8.82 5.14
C ILE A 13 -14.99 -7.99 5.13
N ASP A 14 -15.61 -7.85 6.29
CA ASP A 14 -16.80 -7.03 6.47
C ASP A 14 -16.40 -5.56 6.58
N VAL A 15 -16.78 -4.75 5.58
CA VAL A 15 -16.48 -3.32 5.51
C VAL A 15 -17.77 -2.53 5.42
N GLU A 16 -17.92 -1.53 6.28
CA GLU A 16 -19.06 -0.62 6.26
C GLU A 16 -18.55 0.82 6.07
N GLU A 17 -19.12 1.54 5.11
CA GLU A 17 -18.83 2.97 4.93
C GLU A 17 -19.80 3.78 5.77
N ARG A 18 -19.28 4.78 6.49
CA ARG A 18 -20.07 5.64 7.37
C ARG A 18 -19.69 7.10 7.18
N SER A 19 -20.68 7.98 7.39
CA SER A 19 -20.49 9.42 7.25
C SER A 19 -20.27 10.14 8.58
N ASP A 20 -20.38 9.44 9.71
CA ASP A 20 -20.33 10.04 11.04
C ASP A 20 -18.97 9.99 11.72
N PHE A 21 -17.90 9.86 10.94
CA PHE A 21 -16.54 9.92 11.46
C PHE A 21 -16.15 11.36 11.84
N PRO A 22 -15.35 11.53 12.91
CA PRO A 22 -14.72 12.82 13.17
C PRO A 22 -13.82 13.22 12.00
N SER A 23 -13.59 14.52 11.83
CA SER A 23 -12.81 15.04 10.70
C SER A 23 -11.38 14.49 10.62
N TYR A 24 -10.81 14.12 11.77
CA TYR A 24 -9.42 13.62 11.84
C TYR A 24 -9.29 12.11 11.63
N GLN A 25 -10.40 11.38 11.53
CA GLN A 25 -10.38 9.91 11.49
C GLN A 25 -10.96 9.43 10.16
N SER A 26 -10.24 8.55 9.48
CA SER A 26 -10.65 8.01 8.17
C SER A 26 -11.20 6.60 8.26
N GLY A 27 -10.80 5.83 9.26
CA GLY A 27 -11.24 4.45 9.40
C GLY A 27 -11.13 3.94 10.82
N LEU A 28 -11.70 2.77 11.04
CA LEU A 28 -11.70 2.10 12.35
C LEU A 28 -11.80 0.60 12.14
N TYR A 29 -10.95 -0.14 12.84
CA TYR A 29 -11.09 -1.60 12.96
C TYR A 29 -11.64 -1.92 14.34
N TYR A 30 -12.74 -2.67 14.39
CA TYR A 30 -13.37 -3.02 15.66
C TYR A 30 -14.07 -4.39 15.55
N GLU A 31 -13.65 -5.31 16.39
CA GLU A 31 -14.24 -6.65 16.50
C GLU A 31 -14.41 -7.36 15.15
N GLY A 32 -13.36 -7.35 14.34
CA GLY A 32 -13.33 -8.05 13.06
C GLY A 32 -14.01 -7.33 11.92
N LYS A 33 -14.55 -6.14 12.17
CA LYS A 33 -15.21 -5.33 11.14
C LYS A 33 -14.42 -4.05 10.91
N ILE A 34 -14.36 -3.63 9.65
CA ILE A 34 -13.69 -2.39 9.25
C ILE A 34 -14.75 -1.35 8.90
N TYR A 35 -14.58 -0.16 9.43
CA TYR A 35 -15.41 1.01 9.11
C TYR A 35 -14.56 2.01 8.35
N ILE A 36 -15.08 2.51 7.24
CA ILE A 36 -14.39 3.47 6.38
C ILE A 36 -15.25 4.72 6.25
N LYS A 37 -14.61 5.88 6.34
CA LYS A 37 -15.29 7.15 6.12
C LYS A 37 -15.79 7.23 4.68
N SER A 38 -17.08 7.43 4.49
CA SER A 38 -17.70 7.43 3.16
C SER A 38 -17.34 8.66 2.33
N ASN A 39 -17.02 9.77 2.98
CA ASN A 39 -16.78 11.07 2.35
C ASN A 39 -15.29 11.24 2.00
N MET A 40 -14.76 10.33 1.19
CA MET A 40 -13.36 10.35 0.77
C MET A 40 -13.25 9.87 -0.68
N SER A 41 -12.14 10.20 -1.33
CA SER A 41 -11.82 9.65 -2.66
C SER A 41 -11.62 8.14 -2.57
N ASN A 42 -11.74 7.46 -3.71
CA ASN A 42 -11.48 6.02 -3.78
C ASN A 42 -10.04 5.68 -3.40
N ALA A 43 -9.09 6.53 -3.80
CA ALA A 43 -7.69 6.35 -3.42
C ALA A 43 -7.53 6.38 -1.90
N LYS A 44 -8.14 7.35 -1.24
CA LYS A 44 -8.08 7.49 0.22
C LYS A 44 -8.76 6.33 0.94
N LYS A 45 -9.89 5.87 0.41
CA LYS A 45 -10.59 4.69 0.95
C LYS A 45 -9.71 3.45 0.86
N TYR A 46 -9.05 3.26 -0.28
CA TYR A 46 -8.15 2.13 -0.48
C TYR A 46 -6.96 2.18 0.50
N GLU A 47 -6.32 3.33 0.64
CA GLU A 47 -5.21 3.52 1.58
C GLU A 47 -5.65 3.24 3.02
N THR A 48 -6.82 3.76 3.41
CA THR A 48 -7.37 3.55 4.75
C THR A 48 -7.71 2.08 4.98
N LEU A 49 -8.30 1.41 3.99
CA LEU A 49 -8.60 -0.02 4.07
C LEU A 49 -7.35 -0.84 4.32
N LEU A 50 -6.24 -0.51 3.64
CA LEU A 50 -4.98 -1.21 3.86
C LEU A 50 -4.48 -1.07 5.29
N GLU A 51 -4.60 0.13 5.88
CA GLU A 51 -4.22 0.36 7.27
C GLU A 51 -5.07 -0.48 8.23
N GLU A 52 -6.38 -0.49 8.02
CA GLU A 52 -7.30 -1.23 8.89
C GLU A 52 -7.17 -2.75 8.70
N LEU A 53 -6.84 -3.20 7.47
CA LEU A 53 -6.52 -4.60 7.23
C LEU A 53 -5.25 -5.02 7.97
N ALA A 54 -4.28 -4.14 8.14
CA ALA A 54 -3.10 -4.43 8.93
C ALA A 54 -3.49 -4.72 10.39
N HIS A 55 -4.42 -3.95 10.95
CA HIS A 55 -4.97 -4.22 12.29
C HIS A 55 -5.63 -5.60 12.35
N HIS A 56 -6.45 -5.92 11.36
CA HIS A 56 -7.12 -7.21 11.29
C HIS A 56 -6.13 -8.36 11.21
N LYS A 57 -5.11 -8.26 10.36
CA LYS A 57 -4.11 -9.32 10.18
C LYS A 57 -3.28 -9.56 11.44
N ILE A 58 -2.98 -8.53 12.19
CA ILE A 58 -2.28 -8.67 13.47
C ILE A 58 -3.17 -9.34 14.50
N THR A 59 -4.44 -8.95 14.56
CA THR A 59 -5.38 -9.45 15.56
C THR A 59 -5.77 -10.92 15.30
N TYR A 60 -5.99 -11.29 14.04
CA TYR A 60 -6.48 -12.63 13.67
C TYR A 60 -5.53 -13.43 12.81
N GLY A 61 -4.40 -12.85 12.41
CA GLY A 61 -3.49 -13.47 11.46
C GLY A 61 -2.55 -14.54 12.02
N ASN A 62 -2.53 -14.75 13.32
CA ASN A 62 -1.76 -15.81 14.01
C ASN A 62 -0.25 -15.80 13.75
N ILE A 63 0.29 -14.71 13.27
CA ILE A 63 1.70 -14.65 12.91
C ILE A 63 2.55 -14.20 14.10
N LEU A 64 1.96 -13.42 15.01
CA LEU A 64 2.69 -12.81 16.11
C LEU A 64 1.88 -12.87 17.41
N ASP A 65 2.58 -13.11 18.52
CA ASP A 65 1.99 -12.97 19.84
C ASP A 65 1.75 -11.48 20.11
N GLN A 66 0.47 -11.10 20.22
CA GLN A 66 0.07 -9.71 20.41
C GLN A 66 0.63 -9.09 21.68
N SER A 67 0.87 -9.89 22.72
CA SER A 67 1.41 -9.39 23.99
C SER A 67 2.82 -8.84 23.84
N GLN A 68 3.56 -9.25 22.80
CA GLN A 68 4.91 -8.79 22.49
C GLN A 68 4.94 -7.74 21.38
N PHE A 69 3.80 -7.40 20.81
CA PHE A 69 3.72 -6.50 19.67
C PHE A 69 3.40 -5.09 20.16
N ASN A 70 4.44 -4.28 20.37
CA ASN A 70 4.25 -2.90 20.82
C ASN A 70 3.79 -1.98 19.69
N ASN A 71 3.34 -0.77 20.03
CA ASN A 71 2.80 0.20 19.08
C ASN A 71 3.76 0.51 17.93
N ARG A 72 5.04 0.62 18.22
CA ARG A 72 6.05 0.93 17.21
C ARG A 72 6.16 -0.18 16.17
N LYS A 73 6.19 -1.43 16.62
CA LYS A 73 6.24 -2.60 15.72
C LYS A 73 4.96 -2.68 14.89
N PHE A 74 3.83 -2.40 15.51
CA PHE A 74 2.54 -2.37 14.81
C PHE A 74 2.55 -1.32 13.70
N GLU A 75 2.96 -0.10 14.00
CA GLU A 75 3.02 0.97 13.02
C GLU A 75 3.96 0.64 11.86
N ASN A 76 5.12 0.05 12.15
CA ASN A 76 6.06 -0.36 11.11
C ASN A 76 5.48 -1.45 10.22
N TYR A 77 4.79 -2.41 10.82
CA TYR A 77 4.09 -3.47 10.07
C TYR A 77 3.02 -2.88 9.16
N ALA A 78 2.18 -2.00 9.71
CA ALA A 78 1.09 -1.38 8.97
C ALA A 78 1.59 -0.57 7.78
N ARG A 79 2.65 0.21 7.98
CA ARG A 79 3.25 0.99 6.89
C ARG A 79 3.82 0.08 5.80
N ARG A 80 4.61 -0.92 6.19
CA ARG A 80 5.17 -1.87 5.23
C ARG A 80 4.08 -2.57 4.45
N TYR A 81 3.07 -3.06 5.14
CA TYR A 81 1.93 -3.73 4.51
C TYR A 81 1.24 -2.81 3.51
N SER A 82 0.93 -1.57 3.93
CA SER A 82 0.25 -0.60 3.09
C SER A 82 1.07 -0.24 1.84
N TYR A 83 2.33 0.10 2.02
CA TYR A 83 3.18 0.54 0.90
C TYR A 83 3.48 -0.60 -0.06
N GLU A 84 3.85 -1.76 0.44
CA GLU A 84 4.26 -2.87 -0.42
C GLU A 84 3.07 -3.57 -1.08
N THR A 85 1.88 -3.47 -0.50
CA THR A 85 0.66 -3.98 -1.12
C THR A 85 0.13 -3.02 -2.18
N SER A 86 0.09 -1.72 -1.88
CA SER A 86 -0.47 -0.72 -2.80
C SER A 86 0.43 -0.46 -4.01
N MET A 87 1.76 -0.51 -3.81
CA MET A 87 2.72 -0.22 -4.89
C MET A 87 3.88 -1.23 -4.82
N PRO A 88 3.63 -2.50 -5.19
CA PRO A 88 4.67 -3.51 -5.14
C PRO A 88 5.76 -3.26 -6.18
N LEU A 89 6.97 -3.74 -5.92
CA LEU A 89 8.12 -3.57 -6.82
C LEU A 89 7.81 -4.10 -8.22
N SER A 90 7.18 -5.26 -8.32
CA SER A 90 6.78 -5.82 -9.62
C SER A 90 5.79 -4.91 -10.35
N GLY A 91 4.93 -4.22 -9.61
CA GLY A 91 3.99 -3.25 -10.16
C GLY A 91 4.70 -2.02 -10.73
N ILE A 92 5.77 -1.58 -10.07
CA ILE A 92 6.59 -0.46 -10.57
C ILE A 92 7.21 -0.82 -11.91
N VAL A 93 7.76 -2.03 -12.03
CA VAL A 93 8.32 -2.53 -13.29
C VAL A 93 7.24 -2.53 -14.38
N GLU A 94 6.06 -3.06 -14.06
CA GLU A 94 4.96 -3.12 -15.01
C GLU A 94 4.50 -1.74 -15.45
N ALA A 95 4.39 -0.79 -14.51
CA ALA A 95 4.02 0.58 -14.82
C ALA A 95 4.98 1.22 -15.83
N PHE A 96 6.28 1.07 -15.58
CA PHE A 96 7.30 1.62 -16.48
C PHE A 96 7.29 0.94 -17.84
N LYS A 97 7.02 -0.35 -17.92
CA LYS A 97 6.86 -1.05 -19.20
C LYS A 97 5.70 -0.48 -20.03
N GLN A 98 4.67 0.01 -19.35
CA GLN A 98 3.52 0.64 -20.01
C GLN A 98 3.71 2.13 -20.27
N GLY A 99 4.89 2.67 -20.00
CA GLY A 99 5.18 4.08 -20.20
C GLY A 99 4.69 5.00 -19.09
N VAL A 100 4.26 4.43 -17.96
CA VAL A 100 3.78 5.18 -16.81
C VAL A 100 4.97 5.47 -15.91
N HIS A 101 5.40 6.73 -15.82
CA HIS A 101 6.61 7.07 -15.07
C HIS A 101 6.59 8.41 -14.34
N ASN A 102 5.53 9.22 -14.47
CA ASN A 102 5.42 10.45 -13.68
C ASN A 102 4.49 10.23 -12.48
N LEU A 103 4.56 11.15 -11.53
CA LEU A 103 3.84 11.02 -10.26
C LEU A 103 2.31 10.89 -10.46
N TYR A 104 1.74 11.73 -11.31
CA TYR A 104 0.30 11.69 -11.57
C TYR A 104 -0.13 10.36 -12.18
N GLU A 105 0.61 9.89 -13.18
CA GLU A 105 0.30 8.63 -13.85
C GLU A 105 0.49 7.43 -12.93
N LEU A 106 1.52 7.47 -12.07
CA LEU A 106 1.75 6.40 -11.09
C LEU A 106 0.62 6.32 -10.07
N ALA A 107 0.16 7.48 -9.58
CA ALA A 107 -0.96 7.52 -8.65
C ALA A 107 -2.22 6.90 -9.27
N ASN A 108 -2.50 7.23 -10.53
CA ASN A 108 -3.65 6.64 -11.24
C ASN A 108 -3.47 5.16 -11.51
N PHE A 109 -2.27 4.73 -11.89
CA PHE A 109 -1.98 3.32 -12.17
C PHE A 109 -2.22 2.45 -10.95
N PHE A 110 -1.76 2.89 -9.78
CA PHE A 110 -1.91 2.15 -8.53
C PHE A 110 -3.19 2.48 -7.76
N GLU A 111 -3.96 3.47 -8.24
CA GLU A 111 -5.20 3.93 -7.60
C GLU A 111 -4.99 4.41 -6.16
N ILE A 112 -3.89 5.14 -5.96
CA ILE A 112 -3.52 5.75 -4.68
C ILE A 112 -3.28 7.25 -4.88
N SER A 113 -3.18 7.99 -3.79
CA SER A 113 -2.87 9.42 -3.87
C SER A 113 -1.41 9.65 -4.26
N GLU A 114 -1.11 10.83 -4.81
CA GLU A 114 0.27 11.19 -5.12
C GLU A 114 1.16 11.18 -3.89
N GLY A 115 0.63 11.66 -2.76
CA GLY A 115 1.36 11.61 -1.48
C GLY A 115 1.70 10.19 -1.07
N HIS A 116 0.80 9.26 -1.28
CA HIS A 116 1.04 7.85 -0.95
C HIS A 116 2.11 7.24 -1.88
N VAL A 117 2.13 7.62 -3.15
CA VAL A 117 3.20 7.20 -4.07
C VAL A 117 4.56 7.64 -3.54
N LEU A 118 4.66 8.92 -3.13
CA LEU A 118 5.91 9.44 -2.58
C LEU A 118 6.33 8.72 -1.31
N ASP A 119 5.38 8.39 -0.45
CA ASP A 119 5.64 7.64 0.78
C ASP A 119 6.13 6.22 0.47
N CYS A 120 5.56 5.57 -0.55
CA CYS A 120 6.01 4.25 -0.99
C CYS A 120 7.46 4.29 -1.48
N ILE A 121 7.79 5.28 -2.29
CA ILE A 121 9.15 5.46 -2.82
C ILE A 121 10.14 5.67 -1.67
N GLU A 122 9.79 6.52 -0.72
CA GLU A 122 10.62 6.77 0.45
C GLU A 122 10.80 5.51 1.30
N HIS A 123 9.74 4.72 1.46
CA HIS A 123 9.78 3.44 2.16
C HIS A 123 10.80 2.49 1.51
N TYR A 124 10.72 2.34 0.19
CA TYR A 124 11.65 1.46 -0.52
C TYR A 124 13.09 1.97 -0.47
N LYS A 125 13.25 3.28 -0.52
CA LYS A 125 14.57 3.90 -0.41
C LYS A 125 15.21 3.60 0.95
N ARG A 126 14.42 3.66 2.03
CA ARG A 126 14.91 3.30 3.37
C ARG A 126 15.23 1.81 3.46
N LYS A 127 14.43 0.97 2.81
CA LYS A 127 14.59 -0.48 2.88
C LYS A 127 15.77 -0.99 2.05
N PHE A 128 15.95 -0.46 0.85
CA PHE A 128 16.92 -0.98 -0.12
C PHE A 128 18.08 -0.04 -0.44
N GLY A 129 18.00 1.22 -0.04
CA GLY A 129 18.97 2.24 -0.44
C GLY A 129 18.61 2.84 -1.79
N LEU A 130 19.62 3.10 -2.62
CA LEU A 130 19.41 3.82 -3.88
C LEU A 130 18.71 3.00 -4.96
N ASN A 131 18.84 1.67 -4.91
CA ASN A 131 18.27 0.81 -5.94
C ASN A 131 18.07 -0.62 -5.43
N THR A 132 17.31 -1.40 -6.21
CA THR A 132 17.14 -2.84 -5.97
C THR A 132 16.88 -3.57 -7.27
N LEU A 133 17.12 -4.89 -7.28
CA LEU A 133 16.87 -5.74 -8.44
C LEU A 133 15.54 -6.48 -8.27
N VAL A 134 14.78 -6.54 -9.37
CA VAL A 134 13.55 -7.32 -9.47
C VAL A 134 13.65 -8.13 -10.77
N GLY A 135 14.01 -9.41 -10.65
CA GLY A 135 14.30 -10.22 -11.83
C GLY A 135 15.47 -9.61 -12.61
N ASN A 136 15.25 -9.30 -13.89
CA ASN A 136 16.24 -8.66 -14.76
C ASN A 136 16.07 -7.14 -14.85
N HIS A 137 15.36 -6.55 -13.89
CA HIS A 137 15.14 -5.10 -13.87
C HIS A 137 15.81 -4.48 -12.65
N LEU A 138 16.40 -3.32 -12.85
CA LEU A 138 16.93 -2.48 -11.78
C LEU A 138 15.98 -1.33 -11.55
N ILE A 139 15.51 -1.16 -10.32
CA ILE A 139 14.72 -0.01 -9.92
C ILE A 139 15.61 0.95 -9.15
N GLU A 140 15.72 2.19 -9.63
CA GLU A 140 16.31 3.29 -8.88
C GLU A 140 15.20 4.09 -8.22
N PHE A 141 15.42 4.57 -7.00
CA PHE A 141 14.39 5.25 -6.24
C PHE A 141 14.50 6.78 -6.23
N GLU A 142 15.63 7.35 -6.66
CA GLU A 142 15.81 8.81 -6.63
C GLU A 142 16.66 9.29 -7.80
N PRO A 143 16.05 9.72 -8.91
CA PRO A 143 14.62 9.67 -9.20
C PRO A 143 14.15 8.25 -9.48
N LEU A 144 12.83 8.01 -9.40
CA LEU A 144 12.30 6.67 -9.68
C LEU A 144 12.48 6.36 -11.16
N ARG A 145 13.25 5.31 -11.45
CA ARG A 145 13.51 4.83 -12.79
C ARG A 145 13.66 3.32 -12.78
N VAL A 146 13.36 2.71 -13.95
CA VAL A 146 13.48 1.26 -14.12
C VAL A 146 14.32 0.99 -15.36
N PHE A 147 15.33 0.13 -15.20
CA PHE A 147 16.22 -0.30 -16.27
C PHE A 147 16.10 -1.80 -16.43
N GLU A 148 16.10 -2.27 -17.68
CA GLU A 148 16.13 -3.70 -17.96
C GLU A 148 17.54 -4.13 -18.30
N TYR A 149 18.04 -5.15 -17.60
CA TYR A 149 19.30 -5.78 -17.95
C TYR A 149 19.07 -6.77 -19.08
N LYS A 150 19.82 -6.62 -20.16
CA LYS A 150 19.80 -7.58 -21.25
C LYS A 150 21.00 -8.50 -21.09
N ASN A 151 20.76 -9.80 -21.17
CA ASN A 151 21.84 -10.75 -21.20
C ASN A 151 22.58 -10.61 -22.52
N ILE A 152 23.82 -10.14 -22.42
CA ILE A 152 24.71 -10.11 -23.56
C ILE A 152 25.55 -11.38 -23.49
N ILE A 153 25.26 -12.31 -24.36
CA ILE A 153 26.04 -13.54 -24.49
C ILE A 153 26.84 -13.44 -25.77
#